data_4dcf8d4ba10815f928494780c2255f3c
#
_entry.id   4dcf8d4ba10815f928494780c2255f3c
#
_cell.length_a   1.000
_cell.length_b   1.000
_cell.length_c   1.000
_cell.angle_alpha   90.00
_cell.angle_beta   90.00
_cell.angle_gamma   90.00
#
_symmetry.space_group_name_H-M   'P 1'
#
loop_
_entity.id
_entity.type
_entity.pdbx_description
1 polymer ?
#
loop_
_entity_poly.entity_id
_entity_poly.type
_entity_poly.pdbx_seq_one_letter_code
_entity_poly.pdbx_strand_id
1 'polypeptide(L)'
;MSYAVTALLRPALPAPWRWAWQGATLHAGLWVIMHALLVLVLGRPWFAMAIGLAFLMLLVQVSNAKFHSLREAFVFQDFEYFTDAIRHPRLYIPFLGWWKFVLIVVAVLAALGIGLWLEAAPVGRFSLHGQLGETAALLLLGCLLLVISKGGTQPGFLPSTDLRQLGFLACLWRYGWAERSPLQLPNQLPAATGLAVEHPDLLVVQSESFFDPRRLFAGIRPELLAEFDRLNGEALSHGRLTVPAWGANTVRSEFAFLSGAAEDNLGVHRFNPYRQILKAEVVTLAKVLKAAGYRTVCVHPYPASFYGRNRVYPHLGFDEFIDIRAFEGAERVGPYIGDQAVATKVKALLATATEPLFIFVITMENHGPLHLEKAEAADSAACYTSAPPPGCDDLTVYLRHLKNADRMMGELRSCLELHLRPARLCWYGDHVPI
;
A
#
# COMPACT_ATOMS: atom_id res chain seq x y z
N MET A 1 4.42 -4.92 -31.29
CA MET A 1 5.07 -5.69 -30.23
C MET A 1 4.57 -5.30 -28.83
N SER A 2 4.59 -4.02 -28.44
CA SER A 2 4.14 -3.59 -27.08
C SER A 2 2.71 -4.02 -26.74
N TYR A 3 1.77 -3.94 -27.65
CA TYR A 3 0.41 -4.44 -27.46
C TYR A 3 0.33 -5.95 -27.16
N ALA A 4 1.23 -6.75 -27.78
CA ALA A 4 1.28 -8.18 -27.51
C ALA A 4 1.79 -8.48 -26.07
N VAL A 5 2.75 -7.68 -25.59
CA VAL A 5 3.23 -7.79 -24.20
C VAL A 5 2.13 -7.45 -23.23
N THR A 6 1.34 -6.41 -23.46
CA THR A 6 0.22 -6.05 -22.59
C THR A 6 -0.93 -7.07 -22.60
N ALA A 7 -1.03 -7.94 -23.58
CA ALA A 7 -1.99 -9.05 -23.60
C ALA A 7 -1.70 -10.11 -22.52
N LEU A 8 -0.51 -10.11 -21.92
CA LEU A 8 -0.11 -11.00 -20.83
C LEU A 8 -0.58 -10.53 -19.44
N LEU A 9 -1.21 -9.36 -19.36
CA LEU A 9 -1.76 -8.83 -18.10
C LEU A 9 -2.86 -9.71 -17.52
N ARG A 10 -2.97 -9.68 -16.21
CA ARG A 10 -4.05 -10.29 -15.45
C ARG A 10 -4.81 -9.20 -14.66
N PRO A 11 -6.16 -9.19 -14.69
CA PRO A 11 -7.03 -9.97 -15.58
C PRO A 11 -6.77 -9.65 -17.06
N ALA A 12 -7.04 -10.61 -17.94
CA ALA A 12 -6.77 -10.46 -19.36
C ALA A 12 -7.50 -9.23 -19.95
N LEU A 13 -6.76 -8.42 -20.70
CA LEU A 13 -7.32 -7.26 -21.37
C LEU A 13 -8.04 -7.68 -22.68
N PRO A 14 -9.08 -6.95 -23.08
CA PRO A 14 -9.61 -7.09 -24.44
C PRO A 14 -8.56 -6.72 -25.47
N ALA A 15 -8.75 -7.20 -26.71
CA ALA A 15 -7.85 -6.88 -27.80
C ALA A 15 -7.77 -5.35 -28.04
N PRO A 16 -6.59 -4.81 -28.43
CA PRO A 16 -6.37 -3.36 -28.53
C PRO A 16 -7.37 -2.58 -29.41
N TRP A 17 -7.94 -3.22 -30.43
CA TRP A 17 -8.97 -2.62 -31.27
C TRP A 17 -10.35 -2.50 -30.60
N ARG A 18 -10.52 -3.08 -29.41
CA ARG A 18 -11.71 -2.92 -28.55
C ARG A 18 -11.53 -1.85 -27.48
N TRP A 19 -10.33 -1.29 -27.35
CA TRP A 19 -10.08 -0.16 -26.46
C TRP A 19 -10.69 1.12 -27.03
N ALA A 20 -10.88 2.13 -26.19
CA ALA A 20 -11.13 3.46 -26.70
C ALA A 20 -9.95 3.87 -27.60
N TRP A 21 -10.22 4.39 -28.79
CA TRP A 21 -9.17 4.73 -29.75
C TRP A 21 -8.12 5.70 -29.17
N GLN A 22 -8.55 6.61 -28.28
CA GLN A 22 -7.65 7.51 -27.55
C GLN A 22 -6.65 6.73 -26.67
N GLY A 23 -7.10 5.65 -26.01
CA GLY A 23 -6.24 4.78 -25.23
C GLY A 23 -5.20 4.05 -26.07
N ALA A 24 -5.62 3.51 -27.21
CA ALA A 24 -4.71 2.86 -28.16
C ALA A 24 -3.70 3.87 -28.73
N THR A 25 -4.15 5.06 -29.16
CA THR A 25 -3.28 6.12 -29.69
C THR A 25 -2.29 6.62 -28.63
N LEU A 26 -2.74 6.81 -27.38
CA LEU A 26 -1.89 7.20 -26.27
C LEU A 26 -0.82 6.14 -25.97
N HIS A 27 -1.21 4.86 -25.97
CA HIS A 27 -0.26 3.75 -25.82
C HIS A 27 0.82 3.80 -26.91
N ALA A 28 0.42 3.97 -28.19
CA ALA A 28 1.35 4.07 -29.30
C ALA A 28 2.30 5.27 -29.15
N GLY A 29 1.76 6.44 -28.80
CA GLY A 29 2.55 7.65 -28.60
C GLY A 29 3.59 7.51 -27.48
N LEU A 30 3.19 6.97 -26.34
CA LEU A 30 4.10 6.71 -25.20
C LEU A 30 5.19 5.70 -25.58
N TRP A 31 4.81 4.65 -26.32
CA TRP A 31 5.77 3.64 -26.79
C TRP A 31 6.80 4.25 -27.75
N VAL A 32 6.35 5.04 -28.72
CA VAL A 32 7.23 5.72 -29.70
C VAL A 32 8.18 6.68 -29.00
N ILE A 33 7.70 7.49 -28.04
CA ILE A 33 8.55 8.41 -27.28
C ILE A 33 9.59 7.63 -26.47
N MET A 34 9.18 6.59 -25.75
CA MET A 34 10.12 5.76 -24.97
C MET A 34 11.19 5.14 -25.87
N HIS A 35 10.78 4.58 -27.01
CA HIS A 35 11.72 4.00 -27.97
C HIS A 35 12.69 5.06 -28.51
N ALA A 36 12.21 6.23 -28.92
CA ALA A 36 13.03 7.31 -29.41
C ALA A 36 14.08 7.79 -28.37
N LEU A 37 13.67 7.92 -27.11
CA LEU A 37 14.59 8.29 -26.01
C LEU A 37 15.63 7.20 -25.76
N LEU A 38 15.27 5.92 -25.83
CA LEU A 38 16.20 4.82 -25.70
C LEU A 38 17.19 4.77 -26.87
N VAL A 39 16.72 5.00 -28.10
CA VAL A 39 17.60 5.11 -29.27
C VAL A 39 18.57 6.27 -29.14
N LEU A 40 18.10 7.42 -28.66
CA LEU A 40 18.97 8.60 -28.43
C LEU A 40 20.11 8.29 -27.46
N VAL A 41 19.83 7.55 -26.38
CA VAL A 41 20.82 7.21 -25.34
C VAL A 41 21.75 6.08 -25.80
N LEU A 42 21.20 5.03 -26.44
CA LEU A 42 21.93 3.79 -26.74
C LEU A 42 22.58 3.79 -28.14
N GLY A 43 22.08 4.60 -29.04
CA GLY A 43 22.51 4.58 -30.45
C GLY A 43 22.23 3.27 -31.18
N ARG A 44 21.39 2.39 -30.64
CA ARG A 44 21.12 1.02 -31.13
C ARG A 44 19.63 0.74 -31.17
N PRO A 45 18.95 0.87 -32.33
CA PRO A 45 17.48 0.81 -32.41
C PRO A 45 16.88 -0.53 -31.98
N TRP A 46 17.48 -1.65 -32.38
CA TRP A 46 16.97 -2.97 -32.04
C TRP A 46 17.16 -3.29 -30.56
N PHE A 47 18.30 -2.90 -30.01
CA PHE A 47 18.60 -3.07 -28.59
C PHE A 47 17.69 -2.14 -27.75
N ALA A 48 17.45 -0.91 -28.18
CA ALA A 48 16.50 0.00 -27.57
C ALA A 48 15.07 -0.60 -27.55
N MET A 49 14.66 -1.25 -28.66
CA MET A 49 13.39 -1.96 -28.73
C MET A 49 13.33 -3.11 -27.73
N ALA A 50 14.39 -3.92 -27.65
CA ALA A 50 14.47 -5.04 -26.72
C ALA A 50 14.40 -4.60 -25.25
N ILE A 51 15.15 -3.53 -24.89
CA ILE A 51 15.10 -2.95 -23.54
C ILE A 51 13.70 -2.41 -23.21
N GLY A 52 13.08 -1.68 -24.14
CA GLY A 52 11.72 -1.17 -23.95
C GLY A 52 10.71 -2.29 -23.73
N LEU A 53 10.80 -3.38 -24.51
CA LEU A 53 9.93 -4.56 -24.34
C LEU A 53 10.20 -5.27 -23.01
N ALA A 54 11.47 -5.41 -22.62
CA ALA A 54 11.84 -6.02 -21.33
C ALA A 54 11.30 -5.20 -20.14
N PHE A 55 11.41 -3.88 -20.22
CA PHE A 55 10.85 -2.98 -19.19
C PHE A 55 9.32 -3.10 -19.12
N LEU A 56 8.65 -3.09 -20.27
CA LEU A 56 7.19 -3.28 -20.29
C LEU A 56 6.79 -4.65 -19.77
N MET A 57 7.56 -5.71 -20.11
CA MET A 57 7.34 -7.06 -19.55
C MET A 57 7.51 -7.09 -18.04
N LEU A 58 8.51 -6.40 -17.49
CA LEU A 58 8.70 -6.26 -16.05
C LEU A 58 7.47 -5.61 -15.42
N LEU A 59 6.97 -4.50 -15.95
CA LEU A 59 5.77 -3.85 -15.42
C LEU A 59 4.54 -4.77 -15.49
N VAL A 60 4.39 -5.55 -16.55
CA VAL A 60 3.32 -6.55 -16.68
C VAL A 60 3.45 -7.63 -15.62
N GLN A 61 4.66 -8.15 -15.37
CA GLN A 61 4.88 -9.16 -14.33
C GLN A 61 4.62 -8.61 -12.92
N VAL A 62 5.07 -7.39 -12.63
CA VAL A 62 4.78 -6.72 -11.36
C VAL A 62 3.28 -6.50 -11.19
N SER A 63 2.57 -6.06 -12.26
CA SER A 63 1.12 -5.93 -12.23
C SER A 63 0.41 -7.26 -11.97
N ASN A 64 0.86 -8.34 -12.61
CA ASN A 64 0.30 -9.67 -12.40
C ASN A 64 0.54 -10.19 -10.98
N ALA A 65 1.74 -9.97 -10.42
CA ALA A 65 2.06 -10.31 -9.05
C ALA A 65 1.16 -9.51 -8.07
N LYS A 66 1.06 -8.19 -8.27
CA LYS A 66 0.17 -7.33 -7.48
C LYS A 66 -1.28 -7.80 -7.56
N PHE A 67 -1.77 -8.10 -8.76
CA PHE A 67 -3.13 -8.59 -8.94
C PHE A 67 -3.38 -9.94 -8.26
N HIS A 68 -2.40 -10.82 -8.28
CA HIS A 68 -2.49 -12.11 -7.59
C HIS A 68 -2.65 -11.93 -6.08
N SER A 69 -1.82 -11.09 -5.47
CA SER A 69 -1.80 -10.86 -4.02
C SER A 69 -2.88 -9.88 -3.56
N LEU A 70 -3.06 -8.75 -4.26
CA LEU A 70 -3.87 -7.63 -3.79
C LEU A 70 -5.18 -7.44 -4.56
N ARG A 71 -5.48 -8.29 -5.54
CA ARG A 71 -6.66 -8.19 -6.42
C ARG A 71 -6.78 -6.84 -7.14
N GLU A 72 -5.71 -6.09 -7.21
CA GLU A 72 -5.61 -4.79 -7.86
C GLU A 72 -4.45 -4.76 -8.85
N ALA A 73 -4.69 -4.22 -10.05
CA ALA A 73 -3.64 -4.06 -11.04
C ALA A 73 -2.66 -2.94 -10.66
N PHE A 74 -1.47 -2.97 -11.24
CA PHE A 74 -0.46 -1.92 -11.07
C PHE A 74 -0.96 -0.58 -11.64
N VAL A 75 -0.87 0.46 -10.84
CA VAL A 75 -1.24 1.84 -11.17
C VAL A 75 -0.04 2.78 -11.08
N PHE A 76 -0.17 4.01 -11.56
CA PHE A 76 0.94 4.98 -11.54
C PHE A 76 1.52 5.22 -10.13
N GLN A 77 0.66 5.26 -9.13
CA GLN A 77 1.05 5.50 -7.74
C GLN A 77 1.97 4.42 -7.18
N ASP A 78 1.89 3.21 -7.74
CA ASP A 78 2.73 2.08 -7.31
C ASP A 78 4.22 2.23 -7.69
N PHE A 79 4.55 3.18 -8.58
CA PHE A 79 5.97 3.47 -8.86
C PHE A 79 6.75 3.91 -7.62
N GLU A 80 6.08 4.43 -6.60
CA GLU A 80 6.71 4.77 -5.32
C GLU A 80 7.26 3.53 -4.62
N TYR A 81 6.60 2.38 -4.75
CA TYR A 81 7.07 1.14 -4.14
C TYR A 81 8.43 0.66 -4.66
N PHE A 82 8.80 1.02 -5.89
CA PHE A 82 10.17 0.76 -6.36
C PHE A 82 11.20 1.55 -5.55
N THR A 83 10.87 2.78 -5.19
CA THR A 83 11.73 3.63 -4.35
C THR A 83 11.76 3.11 -2.91
N ASP A 84 10.62 2.68 -2.41
CA ASP A 84 10.51 2.10 -1.06
C ASP A 84 11.19 0.74 -0.98
N ALA A 85 11.15 -0.08 -2.03
CA ALA A 85 11.89 -1.33 -2.08
C ALA A 85 13.42 -1.13 -2.00
N ILE A 86 13.92 -0.01 -2.54
CA ILE A 86 15.34 0.36 -2.40
C ILE A 86 15.64 0.83 -0.98
N ARG A 87 14.75 1.61 -0.36
CA ARG A 87 14.94 2.17 0.98
C ARG A 87 14.67 1.16 2.10
N HIS A 88 13.72 0.26 1.89
CA HIS A 88 13.26 -0.74 2.84
C HIS A 88 13.29 -2.17 2.25
N PRO A 89 14.47 -2.65 1.79
CA PRO A 89 14.56 -3.91 1.04
C PRO A 89 14.04 -5.13 1.80
N ARG A 90 14.08 -5.07 3.13
CA ARG A 90 13.60 -6.15 4.01
C ARG A 90 12.09 -6.41 3.90
N LEU A 91 11.32 -5.42 3.44
CA LEU A 91 9.86 -5.60 3.23
C LEU A 91 9.54 -6.22 1.86
N TYR A 92 10.41 -6.04 0.86
CA TYR A 92 10.10 -6.38 -0.54
C TYR A 92 10.87 -7.58 -1.07
N ILE A 93 12.17 -7.68 -0.75
CA ILE A 93 13.02 -8.76 -1.27
C ILE A 93 12.58 -10.15 -0.81
N PRO A 94 12.11 -10.36 0.44
CA PRO A 94 11.62 -11.66 0.87
C PRO A 94 10.47 -12.22 0.02
N PHE A 95 9.57 -11.37 -0.47
CA PHE A 95 8.50 -11.79 -1.39
C PHE A 95 9.03 -12.27 -2.75
N LEU A 96 10.13 -11.69 -3.21
CA LEU A 96 10.79 -12.12 -4.45
C LEU A 96 11.69 -13.34 -4.24
N GLY A 97 12.33 -13.45 -3.08
CA GLY A 97 13.40 -14.41 -2.76
C GLY A 97 14.76 -13.91 -3.24
N TRP A 98 15.78 -14.00 -2.36
CA TRP A 98 17.13 -13.47 -2.61
C TRP A 98 17.80 -14.04 -3.85
N TRP A 99 17.69 -15.34 -4.08
CA TRP A 99 18.31 -15.99 -5.23
C TRP A 99 17.68 -15.54 -6.56
N LYS A 100 16.35 -15.34 -6.59
CA LYS A 100 15.66 -14.79 -7.77
C LYS A 100 16.08 -13.35 -8.03
N PHE A 101 16.22 -12.54 -6.98
CA PHE A 101 16.71 -11.17 -7.09
C PHE A 101 18.12 -11.12 -7.73
N VAL A 102 19.06 -11.92 -7.20
CA VAL A 102 20.43 -12.02 -7.75
C VAL A 102 20.40 -12.50 -9.20
N LEU A 103 19.60 -13.53 -9.51
CA LEU A 103 19.46 -14.06 -10.86
C LEU A 103 18.94 -12.95 -11.83
N ILE A 104 17.95 -12.18 -11.42
CA ILE A 104 17.41 -11.08 -12.23
C ILE A 104 18.50 -10.03 -12.48
N VAL A 105 19.24 -9.62 -11.45
CA VAL A 105 20.32 -8.64 -11.60
C VAL A 105 21.39 -9.14 -12.59
N VAL A 106 21.83 -10.38 -12.43
CA VAL A 106 22.81 -11.00 -13.33
C VAL A 106 22.26 -11.11 -14.76
N ALA A 107 21.01 -11.52 -14.92
CA ALA A 107 20.37 -11.63 -16.24
C ALA A 107 20.24 -10.27 -16.92
N VAL A 108 19.90 -9.22 -16.17
CA VAL A 108 19.84 -7.85 -16.69
C VAL A 108 21.21 -7.35 -17.14
N LEU A 109 22.25 -7.55 -16.32
CA LEU A 109 23.62 -7.13 -16.67
C LEU A 109 24.14 -7.92 -17.88
N ALA A 110 23.90 -9.23 -17.95
CA ALA A 110 24.25 -10.06 -19.09
C ALA A 110 23.51 -9.60 -20.36
N ALA A 111 22.20 -9.37 -20.27
CA ALA A 111 21.40 -8.87 -21.40
C ALA A 111 21.89 -7.51 -21.90
N LEU A 112 22.26 -6.60 -20.99
CA LEU A 112 22.87 -5.31 -21.36
C LEU A 112 24.20 -5.52 -22.09
N GLY A 113 25.11 -6.33 -21.53
CA GLY A 113 26.41 -6.64 -22.15
C GLY A 113 26.29 -7.30 -23.50
N ILE A 114 25.45 -8.33 -23.63
CA ILE A 114 25.18 -9.04 -24.89
C ILE A 114 24.54 -8.11 -25.92
N GLY A 115 23.55 -7.31 -25.54
CA GLY A 115 22.88 -6.39 -26.45
C GLY A 115 23.81 -5.31 -26.99
N LEU A 116 24.69 -4.76 -26.13
CA LEU A 116 25.73 -3.82 -26.55
C LEU A 116 26.78 -4.44 -27.45
N TRP A 117 27.04 -5.73 -27.34
CA TRP A 117 28.00 -6.47 -28.17
C TRP A 117 27.38 -6.89 -29.51
N LEU A 118 26.13 -7.37 -29.54
CA LEU A 118 25.47 -7.90 -30.74
C LEU A 118 25.10 -6.80 -31.75
N GLU A 119 24.67 -5.65 -31.29
CA GLU A 119 24.32 -4.54 -32.20
C GLU A 119 25.45 -3.51 -32.16
N ALA A 120 26.29 -3.52 -33.20
CA ALA A 120 27.31 -2.52 -33.37
C ALA A 120 26.68 -1.10 -33.47
N ALA A 121 27.30 -0.12 -32.80
CA ALA A 121 26.91 1.27 -33.02
C ALA A 121 27.00 1.58 -34.56
N PRO A 122 26.05 2.26 -35.16
CA PRO A 122 26.03 2.53 -36.59
C PRO A 122 27.14 3.54 -36.93
N VAL A 123 28.36 3.04 -36.95
CA VAL A 123 29.54 3.81 -37.39
C VAL A 123 29.49 3.84 -38.91
N GLY A 124 29.23 5.00 -39.49
CA GLY A 124 29.37 5.29 -40.93
C GLY A 124 28.11 5.20 -41.77
N ARG A 125 26.98 4.68 -41.32
CA ARG A 125 25.74 4.66 -42.13
C ARG A 125 24.82 5.84 -41.92
N PHE A 126 24.86 6.44 -40.75
CA PHE A 126 24.13 7.67 -40.44
C PHE A 126 25.10 8.65 -39.77
N SER A 127 25.23 9.82 -40.36
CA SER A 127 25.86 10.92 -39.63
C SER A 127 25.10 11.17 -38.34
N LEU A 128 25.74 11.69 -37.29
CA LEU A 128 25.09 12.10 -36.06
C LEU A 128 23.83 12.92 -36.30
N HIS A 129 23.84 13.75 -37.36
CA HIS A 129 22.71 14.56 -37.81
C HIS A 129 21.52 13.68 -38.31
N GLY A 130 21.79 12.56 -39.01
CA GLY A 130 20.73 11.65 -39.44
C GLY A 130 20.04 10.97 -38.25
N GLN A 131 20.79 10.45 -37.28
CA GLN A 131 20.24 9.85 -36.07
C GLN A 131 19.41 10.85 -35.24
N LEU A 132 19.92 12.06 -35.09
CA LEU A 132 19.20 13.13 -34.40
C LEU A 132 17.92 13.51 -35.16
N GLY A 133 17.95 13.55 -36.48
CA GLY A 133 16.77 13.81 -37.31
C GLY A 133 15.69 12.74 -37.17
N GLU A 134 16.07 11.46 -37.26
CA GLU A 134 15.14 10.34 -37.09
C GLU A 134 14.54 10.31 -35.68
N THR A 135 15.38 10.49 -34.65
CA THR A 135 14.92 10.55 -33.27
C THR A 135 13.96 11.72 -33.04
N ALA A 136 14.27 12.90 -33.58
CA ALA A 136 13.40 14.06 -33.53
C ALA A 136 12.05 13.81 -34.21
N ALA A 137 12.06 13.17 -35.38
CA ALA A 137 10.83 12.80 -36.10
C ALA A 137 9.97 11.82 -35.28
N LEU A 138 10.58 10.81 -34.65
CA LEU A 138 9.88 9.89 -33.78
C LEU A 138 9.31 10.60 -32.54
N LEU A 139 10.07 11.49 -31.92
CA LEU A 139 9.58 12.29 -30.79
C LEU A 139 8.41 13.18 -31.20
N LEU A 140 8.50 13.86 -32.35
CA LEU A 140 7.39 14.67 -32.87
C LEU A 140 6.15 13.82 -33.16
N LEU A 141 6.31 12.65 -33.76
CA LEU A 141 5.21 11.70 -33.98
C LEU A 141 4.59 11.26 -32.68
N GLY A 142 5.41 10.87 -31.71
CA GLY A 142 4.93 10.46 -30.38
C GLY A 142 4.18 11.58 -29.67
N CYS A 143 4.71 12.80 -29.68
CA CYS A 143 4.04 13.99 -29.13
C CYS A 143 2.72 14.30 -29.86
N LEU A 144 2.68 14.19 -31.17
CA LEU A 144 1.45 14.36 -31.96
C LEU A 144 0.38 13.34 -31.54
N LEU A 145 0.76 12.06 -31.38
CA LEU A 145 -0.15 11.02 -30.93
C LEU A 145 -0.66 11.30 -29.50
N LEU A 146 0.17 11.82 -28.60
CA LEU A 146 -0.26 12.26 -27.27
C LEU A 146 -1.26 13.41 -27.36
N VAL A 147 -1.02 14.40 -28.22
CA VAL A 147 -1.93 15.54 -28.40
C VAL A 147 -3.27 15.08 -28.96
N ILE A 148 -3.27 14.24 -29.98
CA ILE A 148 -4.50 13.70 -30.58
C ILE A 148 -5.30 12.89 -29.55
N SER A 149 -4.64 12.18 -28.63
CA SER A 149 -5.28 11.37 -27.60
C SER A 149 -5.83 12.16 -26.40
N LYS A 150 -5.64 13.49 -26.33
CA LYS A 150 -6.03 14.33 -25.18
C LYS A 150 -7.53 14.34 -24.90
N GLY A 151 -8.37 14.23 -25.90
CA GLY A 151 -9.81 14.08 -25.72
C GLY A 151 -10.19 12.66 -25.26
N GLY A 152 -11.40 12.43 -24.86
CA GLY A 152 -11.97 11.10 -24.63
C GLY A 152 -12.23 10.76 -23.18
N THR A 153 -12.51 9.48 -22.93
CA THR A 153 -12.97 8.95 -21.65
C THR A 153 -11.96 9.25 -20.53
N GLN A 154 -12.40 10.00 -19.54
CA GLN A 154 -11.64 10.18 -18.32
C GLN A 154 -11.65 8.88 -17.52
N PRO A 155 -10.56 8.51 -16.85
CA PRO A 155 -10.54 7.34 -16.01
C PRO A 155 -11.50 7.51 -14.83
N GLY A 156 -12.21 6.43 -14.49
CA GLY A 156 -13.06 6.37 -13.29
C GLY A 156 -12.27 6.03 -12.03
N PHE A 157 -10.97 5.84 -12.15
CA PHE A 157 -10.06 5.37 -11.09
C PHE A 157 -10.47 4.01 -10.51
N LEU A 158 -11.05 3.19 -11.37
CA LEU A 158 -11.34 1.77 -11.16
C LEU A 158 -10.41 0.95 -12.06
N PRO A 159 -9.25 0.47 -11.57
CA PRO A 159 -8.19 -0.10 -12.40
C PRO A 159 -8.65 -1.20 -13.34
N SER A 160 -9.53 -2.09 -12.87
CA SER A 160 -10.06 -3.19 -13.69
C SER A 160 -10.89 -2.71 -14.90
N THR A 161 -11.64 -1.63 -14.74
CA THR A 161 -12.48 -1.03 -15.79
C THR A 161 -11.62 -0.16 -16.71
N ASP A 162 -10.79 0.70 -16.13
CA ASP A 162 -9.98 1.66 -16.88
C ASP A 162 -8.94 0.96 -17.77
N LEU A 163 -8.33 -0.13 -17.27
CA LEU A 163 -7.41 -0.96 -18.04
C LEU A 163 -8.09 -1.59 -19.26
N ARG A 164 -9.35 -2.03 -19.12
CA ARG A 164 -10.11 -2.63 -20.22
C ARG A 164 -10.48 -1.59 -21.30
N GLN A 165 -10.68 -0.35 -20.89
CA GLN A 165 -11.07 0.74 -21.81
C GLN A 165 -9.88 1.43 -22.45
N LEU A 166 -8.81 1.66 -21.69
CA LEU A 166 -7.68 2.52 -22.11
C LEU A 166 -6.44 1.70 -22.48
N GLY A 167 -6.30 0.49 -21.95
CA GLY A 167 -5.05 -0.26 -22.01
C GLY A 167 -4.03 0.22 -20.96
N PHE A 168 -2.95 -0.55 -20.78
CA PHE A 168 -2.06 -0.43 -19.63
C PHE A 168 -1.27 0.89 -19.57
N LEU A 169 -0.50 1.20 -20.63
CA LEU A 169 0.33 2.41 -20.64
C LEU A 169 -0.50 3.69 -20.60
N ALA A 170 -1.65 3.68 -21.29
CA ALA A 170 -2.55 4.82 -21.27
C ALA A 170 -3.21 5.03 -19.90
N CYS A 171 -3.55 3.95 -19.20
CA CYS A 171 -4.06 4.01 -17.85
C CYS A 171 -3.02 4.60 -16.89
N LEU A 172 -1.76 4.10 -16.91
CA LEU A 172 -0.66 4.64 -16.12
C LEU A 172 -0.45 6.14 -16.36
N TRP A 173 -0.43 6.54 -17.64
CA TRP A 173 -0.26 7.96 -18.01
C TRP A 173 -1.41 8.84 -17.49
N ARG A 174 -2.66 8.40 -17.71
CA ARG A 174 -3.85 9.16 -17.27
C ARG A 174 -3.90 9.31 -15.75
N TYR A 175 -3.54 8.26 -15.00
CA TYR A 175 -3.47 8.30 -13.55
C TYR A 175 -2.36 9.25 -13.06
N GLY A 176 -1.16 9.18 -13.67
CA GLY A 176 -0.08 10.10 -13.35
C GLY A 176 -0.39 11.56 -13.71
N TRP A 177 -1.16 11.76 -14.78
CA TRP A 177 -1.61 13.11 -15.13
C TRP A 177 -2.67 13.64 -14.15
N ALA A 178 -3.64 12.81 -13.79
CA ALA A 178 -4.69 13.18 -12.85
C ALA A 178 -4.13 13.49 -11.44
N GLU A 179 -3.07 12.81 -11.01
CA GLU A 179 -2.43 13.06 -9.72
C GLU A 179 -1.82 14.48 -9.58
N ARG A 180 -1.62 15.19 -10.68
CA ARG A 180 -1.16 16.59 -10.65
C ARG A 180 -2.21 17.55 -10.11
N SER A 181 -3.48 17.17 -10.18
CA SER A 181 -4.56 17.91 -9.54
C SER A 181 -4.43 17.80 -8.02
N PRO A 182 -4.61 18.90 -7.27
CA PRO A 182 -4.53 18.85 -5.82
C PRO A 182 -5.64 17.96 -5.26
N LEU A 183 -5.35 17.29 -4.16
CA LEU A 183 -6.36 16.60 -3.37
C LEU A 183 -7.29 17.64 -2.75
N GLN A 184 -8.58 17.53 -3.05
CA GLN A 184 -9.63 18.39 -2.49
C GLN A 184 -10.68 17.48 -1.86
N LEU A 185 -10.91 17.65 -0.58
CA LEU A 185 -11.89 16.87 0.17
C LEU A 185 -12.88 17.80 0.86
N PRO A 186 -14.18 17.53 0.70
CA PRO A 186 -15.16 18.18 1.56
C PRO A 186 -14.92 17.72 3.01
N ASN A 187 -15.10 18.63 3.96
CA ASN A 187 -15.04 18.25 5.37
C ASN A 187 -16.18 17.28 5.69
N GLN A 188 -15.83 16.08 6.13
CA GLN A 188 -16.77 15.02 6.51
C GLN A 188 -16.93 14.92 8.04
N LEU A 189 -16.04 15.56 8.80
CA LEU A 189 -16.03 15.48 10.24
C LEU A 189 -16.82 16.64 10.87
N PRO A 190 -17.55 16.38 11.96
CA PRO A 190 -18.23 17.43 12.69
C PRO A 190 -17.23 18.45 13.25
N ALA A 191 -17.65 19.70 13.39
CA ALA A 191 -16.85 20.69 14.08
C ALA A 191 -16.69 20.28 15.58
N ALA A 192 -15.59 20.69 16.20
CA ALA A 192 -15.33 20.45 17.61
C ALA A 192 -16.35 21.10 18.56
N THR A 193 -17.17 22.01 18.06
CA THR A 193 -18.25 22.68 18.81
C THR A 193 -19.34 21.66 19.17
N GLY A 194 -19.46 21.34 20.45
CA GLY A 194 -20.47 20.38 20.97
C GLY A 194 -19.92 19.04 21.41
N LEU A 195 -18.61 18.85 21.44
CA LEU A 195 -18.02 17.75 22.19
C LEU A 195 -18.39 17.87 23.66
N ALA A 196 -18.79 16.75 24.27
CA ALA A 196 -19.29 16.68 25.64
C ALA A 196 -18.39 17.43 26.63
N VAL A 197 -18.98 17.93 27.71
CA VAL A 197 -18.27 18.60 28.82
C VAL A 197 -17.18 17.69 29.41
N GLU A 198 -17.37 16.37 29.36
CA GLU A 198 -16.37 15.36 29.70
C GLU A 198 -15.59 14.97 28.46
N HIS A 199 -14.28 15.18 28.47
CA HIS A 199 -13.36 14.76 27.42
C HIS A 199 -12.77 13.39 27.76
N PRO A 200 -13.38 12.26 27.31
CA PRO A 200 -12.84 10.93 27.56
C PRO A 200 -11.52 10.74 26.80
N ASP A 201 -10.62 9.95 27.35
CA ASP A 201 -9.47 9.48 26.58
C ASP A 201 -9.94 8.58 25.42
N LEU A 202 -9.37 8.79 24.24
CA LEU A 202 -9.74 8.08 23.01
C LEU A 202 -8.57 7.21 22.55
N LEU A 203 -8.73 5.91 22.65
CA LEU A 203 -7.77 4.93 22.17
C LEU A 203 -8.33 4.26 20.92
N VAL A 204 -7.66 4.44 19.80
CA VAL A 204 -7.99 3.81 18.52
C VAL A 204 -6.85 2.88 18.13
N VAL A 205 -7.16 1.63 17.87
CA VAL A 205 -6.18 0.63 17.42
C VAL A 205 -6.56 0.16 16.02
N GLN A 206 -5.73 0.52 15.05
CA GLN A 206 -5.68 -0.11 13.75
C GLN A 206 -4.76 -1.32 13.85
N SER A 207 -5.36 -2.49 13.96
CA SER A 207 -4.63 -3.75 14.13
C SER A 207 -4.28 -4.35 12.78
N GLU A 208 -3.00 -4.57 12.56
CA GLU A 208 -2.44 -5.10 11.32
C GLU A 208 -3.09 -6.44 10.95
N SER A 209 -3.66 -6.48 9.75
CA SER A 209 -4.27 -7.67 9.14
C SER A 209 -5.32 -8.37 10.02
N PHE A 210 -5.97 -7.65 10.93
CA PHE A 210 -6.90 -8.25 11.89
C PHE A 210 -8.26 -8.55 11.26
N PHE A 211 -8.63 -9.82 11.25
CA PHE A 211 -9.99 -10.27 10.89
C PHE A 211 -10.32 -11.59 11.60
N ASP A 212 -11.59 -11.97 11.63
CA ASP A 212 -12.03 -13.25 12.22
C ASP A 212 -11.96 -14.40 11.19
N PRO A 213 -10.91 -15.24 11.20
CA PRO A 213 -10.73 -16.33 10.25
C PRO A 213 -11.59 -17.56 10.55
N ARG A 214 -12.23 -17.64 11.73
CA ARG A 214 -13.11 -18.77 12.12
C ARG A 214 -14.30 -18.91 11.16
N ARG A 215 -14.66 -17.85 10.44
CA ARG A 215 -15.67 -17.85 9.38
C ARG A 215 -15.23 -18.60 8.13
N LEU A 216 -13.92 -18.74 7.92
CA LEU A 216 -13.34 -19.43 6.78
C LEU A 216 -13.05 -20.90 7.07
N PHE A 217 -12.68 -21.21 8.33
CA PHE A 217 -12.35 -22.55 8.76
C PHE A 217 -12.85 -22.81 10.19
N ALA A 218 -13.86 -23.65 10.30
CA ALA A 218 -14.50 -23.98 11.58
C ALA A 218 -13.60 -24.79 12.55
N GLY A 219 -12.47 -25.32 12.07
CA GLY A 219 -11.50 -26.03 12.91
C GLY A 219 -10.60 -25.13 13.74
N ILE A 220 -10.69 -23.80 13.61
CA ILE A 220 -9.96 -22.84 14.46
C ILE A 220 -10.62 -22.81 15.84
N ARG A 221 -9.78 -22.84 16.90
CA ARG A 221 -10.27 -22.77 18.29
C ARG A 221 -10.98 -21.44 18.55
N PRO A 222 -12.21 -21.44 19.11
CA PRO A 222 -12.91 -20.20 19.46
C PRO A 222 -12.12 -19.31 20.43
N GLU A 223 -11.41 -19.92 21.38
CA GLU A 223 -10.67 -19.25 22.44
C GLU A 223 -9.51 -18.37 21.94
N LEU A 224 -9.14 -18.52 20.65
CA LEU A 224 -8.13 -17.69 20.01
C LEU A 224 -8.50 -16.19 19.96
N LEU A 225 -9.80 -15.90 19.93
CA LEU A 225 -10.38 -14.57 19.86
C LEU A 225 -11.37 -14.34 21.02
N ALA A 226 -11.01 -14.79 22.21
CA ALA A 226 -11.88 -14.72 23.38
C ALA A 226 -12.17 -13.26 23.83
N GLU A 227 -11.15 -12.39 23.79
CA GLU A 227 -11.32 -10.97 24.14
C GLU A 227 -12.08 -10.22 23.06
N PHE A 228 -11.85 -10.56 21.78
CA PHE A 228 -12.63 -10.03 20.68
C PHE A 228 -14.12 -10.39 20.79
N ASP A 229 -14.44 -11.63 21.10
CA ASP A 229 -15.83 -12.07 21.30
C ASP A 229 -16.48 -11.38 22.50
N ARG A 230 -15.72 -11.21 23.57
CA ARG A 230 -16.16 -10.47 24.75
C ARG A 230 -16.46 -9.01 24.41
N LEU A 231 -15.53 -8.32 23.74
CA LEU A 231 -15.74 -6.94 23.32
C LEU A 231 -16.92 -6.78 22.37
N ASN A 232 -17.14 -7.72 21.46
CA ASN A 232 -18.33 -7.71 20.59
C ASN A 232 -19.63 -7.77 21.40
N GLY A 233 -19.65 -8.51 22.53
CA GLY A 233 -20.81 -8.57 23.42
C GLY A 233 -21.04 -7.32 24.25
N GLU A 234 -19.98 -6.55 24.55
CA GLU A 234 -19.99 -5.37 25.42
C GLU A 234 -19.97 -4.04 24.64
N ALA A 235 -19.60 -4.05 23.37
CA ALA A 235 -19.38 -2.85 22.58
C ALA A 235 -20.67 -2.05 22.34
N LEU A 236 -20.57 -0.73 22.39
CA LEU A 236 -21.64 0.19 22.00
C LEU A 236 -22.03 0.04 20.53
N SER A 237 -21.06 -0.30 19.69
CA SER A 237 -21.25 -0.56 18.27
C SER A 237 -20.19 -1.54 17.79
N HIS A 238 -20.59 -2.52 17.00
CA HIS A 238 -19.69 -3.47 16.36
C HIS A 238 -20.24 -3.90 15.01
N GLY A 239 -19.40 -4.44 14.15
CA GLY A 239 -19.83 -4.91 12.83
C GLY A 239 -18.66 -5.13 11.87
N ARG A 240 -19.00 -5.36 10.60
CA ARG A 240 -18.00 -5.49 9.53
C ARG A 240 -17.61 -4.10 9.05
N LEU A 241 -16.31 -3.88 8.99
CA LEU A 241 -15.74 -2.68 8.37
C LEU A 241 -15.42 -2.97 6.89
N THR A 242 -15.90 -2.10 6.02
CA THR A 242 -15.43 -2.08 4.63
C THR A 242 -14.15 -1.26 4.58
N VAL A 243 -13.07 -1.89 4.13
CA VAL A 243 -11.76 -1.25 4.02
C VAL A 243 -11.39 -0.99 2.55
N PRO A 244 -10.62 0.08 2.26
CA PRO A 244 -10.33 0.51 0.88
C PRO A 244 -9.23 -0.33 0.20
N ALA A 245 -8.68 -1.34 0.86
CA ALA A 245 -7.60 -2.15 0.33
C ALA A 245 -7.77 -3.63 0.69
N TRP A 246 -7.31 -4.50 -0.20
CA TRP A 246 -7.22 -5.93 0.03
C TRP A 246 -5.77 -6.28 0.37
N GLY A 247 -5.50 -6.69 1.59
CA GLY A 247 -4.25 -7.32 1.97
C GLY A 247 -2.98 -6.44 2.09
N ALA A 248 -3.04 -5.15 1.79
CA ALA A 248 -1.94 -4.20 1.95
C ALA A 248 -2.44 -2.76 1.80
N ASN A 249 -1.51 -1.80 1.71
CA ASN A 249 -1.82 -0.37 1.59
C ASN A 249 -2.53 0.20 2.83
N THR A 250 -2.04 -0.15 3.98
CA THR A 250 -2.48 0.29 5.32
C THR A 250 -2.82 1.79 5.38
N VAL A 251 -2.06 2.62 4.66
CA VAL A 251 -2.28 4.09 4.58
C VAL A 251 -3.65 4.48 4.04
N ARG A 252 -4.30 3.63 3.25
CA ARG A 252 -5.66 3.90 2.75
C ARG A 252 -6.67 3.81 3.88
N SER A 253 -6.56 2.78 4.73
CA SER A 253 -7.40 2.59 5.91
C SER A 253 -7.11 3.64 6.99
N GLU A 254 -5.83 3.97 7.24
CA GLU A 254 -5.41 5.07 8.11
C GLU A 254 -6.08 6.37 7.68
N PHE A 255 -5.94 6.73 6.41
CA PHE A 255 -6.47 7.98 5.88
C PHE A 255 -7.99 8.02 5.91
N ALA A 256 -8.65 6.95 5.52
CA ALA A 256 -10.11 6.84 5.55
C ALA A 256 -10.66 7.04 6.98
N PHE A 257 -10.03 6.40 7.97
CA PHE A 257 -10.41 6.57 9.37
C PHE A 257 -10.18 8.02 9.86
N LEU A 258 -8.99 8.57 9.63
CA LEU A 258 -8.61 9.88 10.15
C LEU A 258 -9.34 11.05 9.47
N SER A 259 -9.69 10.93 8.19
CA SER A 259 -10.36 11.99 7.43
C SER A 259 -11.88 11.83 7.31
N GLY A 260 -12.40 10.62 7.54
CA GLY A 260 -13.79 10.27 7.24
C GLY A 260 -14.13 10.30 5.74
N ALA A 261 -13.14 10.44 4.87
CA ALA A 261 -13.35 10.58 3.44
C ALA A 261 -13.78 9.26 2.80
N ALA A 262 -14.89 9.28 2.08
CA ALA A 262 -15.26 8.16 1.23
C ALA A 262 -14.26 8.01 0.07
N GLU A 263 -13.93 6.77 -0.28
CA GLU A 263 -12.94 6.45 -1.31
C GLU A 263 -13.24 7.13 -2.66
N ASP A 264 -14.52 7.23 -3.03
CA ASP A 264 -14.94 7.86 -4.29
C ASP A 264 -14.63 9.36 -4.36
N ASN A 265 -14.54 10.04 -3.22
CA ASN A 265 -14.19 11.46 -3.15
C ASN A 265 -12.68 11.71 -3.35
N LEU A 266 -11.86 10.66 -3.28
CA LEU A 266 -10.41 10.75 -3.43
C LEU A 266 -9.94 10.76 -4.89
N GLY A 267 -10.78 10.32 -5.82
CA GLY A 267 -10.40 10.16 -7.22
C GLY A 267 -9.11 9.32 -7.34
N VAL A 268 -8.11 9.83 -8.07
CA VAL A 268 -6.82 9.15 -8.24
C VAL A 268 -6.00 9.04 -6.94
N HIS A 269 -6.24 9.91 -5.98
CA HIS A 269 -5.50 9.93 -4.70
C HIS A 269 -5.90 8.76 -3.78
N ARG A 270 -6.96 8.01 -4.12
CA ARG A 270 -7.38 6.80 -3.38
C ARG A 270 -6.29 5.73 -3.30
N PHE A 271 -5.38 5.66 -4.28
CA PHE A 271 -4.33 4.65 -4.32
C PHE A 271 -3.19 4.89 -3.33
N ASN A 272 -2.85 6.15 -3.08
CA ASN A 272 -1.94 6.56 -2.01
C ASN A 272 -2.20 8.03 -1.64
N PRO A 273 -3.10 8.30 -0.68
CA PRO A 273 -3.46 9.65 -0.30
C PRO A 273 -2.28 10.45 0.29
N TYR A 274 -1.28 9.78 0.87
CA TYR A 274 -0.14 10.44 1.50
C TYR A 274 0.80 11.14 0.51
N ARG A 275 0.76 10.78 -0.77
CA ARG A 275 1.61 11.43 -1.80
C ARG A 275 1.31 12.93 -1.99
N GLN A 276 0.08 13.33 -1.81
CA GLN A 276 -0.34 14.73 -2.04
C GLN A 276 -0.85 15.43 -0.78
N ILE A 277 -0.94 14.73 0.34
CA ILE A 277 -1.53 15.24 1.57
C ILE A 277 -0.84 16.51 2.09
N LEU A 278 0.48 16.60 1.96
CA LEU A 278 1.26 17.76 2.40
C LEU A 278 0.95 19.04 1.61
N LYS A 279 0.27 18.93 0.47
CA LYS A 279 -0.14 20.04 -0.40
C LYS A 279 -1.64 20.33 -0.29
N ALA A 280 -2.35 19.61 0.57
CA ALA A 280 -3.79 19.68 0.69
C ALA A 280 -4.19 20.13 2.09
N GLU A 281 -5.20 20.96 2.17
CA GLU A 281 -5.88 21.26 3.42
C GLU A 281 -6.94 20.19 3.68
N VAL A 282 -6.66 19.29 4.63
CA VAL A 282 -7.56 18.21 5.01
C VAL A 282 -7.91 18.35 6.47
N VAL A 283 -9.20 18.34 6.78
CA VAL A 283 -9.69 18.20 8.14
C VAL A 283 -9.58 16.74 8.55
N THR A 284 -9.01 16.48 9.72
CA THR A 284 -8.80 15.13 10.25
C THR A 284 -9.31 15.04 11.67
N LEU A 285 -9.61 13.82 12.12
CA LEU A 285 -10.02 13.55 13.50
C LEU A 285 -8.99 14.10 14.50
N ALA A 286 -7.68 13.93 14.23
CA ALA A 286 -6.62 14.47 15.08
C ALA A 286 -6.67 16.01 15.16
N LYS A 287 -6.88 16.72 14.03
CA LYS A 287 -7.03 18.19 14.04
C LYS A 287 -8.26 18.65 14.83
N VAL A 288 -9.40 17.95 14.65
CA VAL A 288 -10.64 18.26 15.37
C VAL A 288 -10.47 18.07 16.87
N LEU A 289 -9.88 16.93 17.28
CA LEU A 289 -9.64 16.63 18.70
C LEU A 289 -8.58 17.56 19.31
N LYS A 290 -7.52 17.87 18.58
CA LYS A 290 -6.53 18.86 19.02
C LYS A 290 -7.15 20.24 19.26
N ALA A 291 -8.04 20.68 18.37
CA ALA A 291 -8.78 21.92 18.58
C ALA A 291 -9.74 21.87 19.77
N ALA A 292 -10.15 20.66 20.21
CA ALA A 292 -10.94 20.42 21.40
C ALA A 292 -10.09 20.25 22.68
N GLY A 293 -8.77 20.45 22.62
CA GLY A 293 -7.88 20.38 23.78
C GLY A 293 -7.27 19.01 24.07
N TYR A 294 -7.38 18.05 23.14
CA TYR A 294 -6.70 16.75 23.25
C TYR A 294 -5.23 16.87 22.87
N ARG A 295 -4.36 16.17 23.61
CA ARG A 295 -3.04 15.78 23.11
C ARG A 295 -3.21 14.59 22.17
N THR A 296 -2.62 14.69 20.98
CA THR A 296 -2.79 13.72 19.90
C THR A 296 -1.50 12.96 19.65
N VAL A 297 -1.51 11.66 19.86
CA VAL A 297 -0.32 10.79 19.79
C VAL A 297 -0.59 9.63 18.84
N CYS A 298 0.33 9.42 17.88
CA CYS A 298 0.35 8.20 17.09
C CYS A 298 1.46 7.26 17.58
N VAL A 299 1.14 5.99 17.72
CA VAL A 299 2.09 4.93 18.11
C VAL A 299 2.18 3.91 16.98
N HIS A 300 3.38 3.76 16.40
CA HIS A 300 3.63 2.80 15.32
C HIS A 300 5.02 2.19 15.46
N PRO A 301 5.18 0.90 15.81
CA PRO A 301 6.46 0.27 16.10
C PRO A 301 7.27 -0.06 14.83
N TYR A 302 7.34 0.89 13.88
CA TYR A 302 8.07 0.81 12.63
C TYR A 302 8.74 2.16 12.30
N PRO A 303 9.78 2.21 11.41
CA PRO A 303 10.42 3.47 11.07
C PRO A 303 9.44 4.52 10.54
N ALA A 304 9.43 5.71 11.13
CA ALA A 304 8.55 6.81 10.74
C ALA A 304 8.76 7.30 9.29
N SER A 305 9.92 6.97 8.69
CA SER A 305 10.20 7.28 7.27
C SER A 305 9.38 6.44 6.30
N PHE A 306 8.87 5.29 6.72
CA PHE A 306 8.02 4.44 5.89
C PHE A 306 6.70 5.14 5.60
N TYR A 307 6.29 5.19 4.34
CA TYR A 307 5.20 6.03 3.83
C TYR A 307 5.35 7.53 4.15
N GLY A 308 6.54 7.99 4.58
CA GLY A 308 6.78 9.38 4.95
C GLY A 308 5.97 9.86 6.17
N ARG A 309 5.54 8.95 7.06
CA ARG A 309 4.71 9.25 8.23
C ARG A 309 5.30 10.33 9.12
N ASN A 310 6.63 10.42 9.23
CA ASN A 310 7.32 11.48 9.95
C ASN A 310 6.98 12.91 9.48
N ARG A 311 6.55 13.07 8.23
CA ARG A 311 6.11 14.35 7.65
C ARG A 311 4.58 14.45 7.59
N VAL A 312 3.94 13.32 7.32
CA VAL A 312 2.49 13.25 7.11
C VAL A 312 1.73 13.42 8.43
N TYR A 313 2.11 12.76 9.49
CA TYR A 313 1.34 12.75 10.74
C TYR A 313 1.29 14.12 11.45
N PRO A 314 2.39 14.91 11.53
CA PRO A 314 2.28 16.29 12.00
C PRO A 314 1.31 17.14 11.16
N HIS A 315 1.28 16.93 9.83
CA HIS A 315 0.33 17.63 8.95
C HIS A 315 -1.13 17.17 9.15
N LEU A 316 -1.33 15.91 9.54
CA LEU A 316 -2.64 15.36 9.92
C LEU A 316 -3.13 15.85 11.30
N GLY A 317 -2.29 16.55 12.06
CA GLY A 317 -2.65 17.17 13.35
C GLY A 317 -2.15 16.43 14.59
N PHE A 318 -1.30 15.42 14.44
CA PHE A 318 -0.69 14.74 15.59
C PHE A 318 0.44 15.58 16.19
N ASP A 319 0.44 15.69 17.53
CA ASP A 319 1.50 16.35 18.29
C ASP A 319 2.76 15.49 18.35
N GLU A 320 2.59 14.17 18.42
CA GLU A 320 3.67 13.22 18.59
C GLU A 320 3.48 11.97 17.71
N PHE A 321 4.58 11.50 17.11
CA PHE A 321 4.66 10.22 16.40
C PHE A 321 5.74 9.35 17.05
N ILE A 322 5.31 8.32 17.78
CA ILE A 322 6.16 7.38 18.50
C ILE A 322 6.49 6.22 17.55
N ASP A 323 7.72 6.20 17.05
CA ASP A 323 8.19 5.19 16.11
C ASP A 323 8.99 4.06 16.78
N ILE A 324 9.58 3.17 15.98
CA ILE A 324 10.36 2.01 16.43
C ILE A 324 11.48 2.36 17.42
N ARG A 325 12.02 3.56 17.40
CA ARG A 325 13.09 3.97 18.32
C ARG A 325 12.64 4.00 19.78
N ALA A 326 11.35 4.20 20.02
CA ALA A 326 10.76 4.15 21.36
C ALA A 326 10.55 2.72 21.88
N PHE A 327 10.88 1.72 21.08
CA PHE A 327 10.77 0.29 21.37
C PHE A 327 12.14 -0.41 21.39
N GLU A 328 13.21 0.33 21.62
CA GLU A 328 14.54 -0.25 21.77
C GLU A 328 14.56 -1.22 22.97
N GLY A 329 15.07 -2.45 22.75
CA GLY A 329 15.05 -3.53 23.74
C GLY A 329 13.69 -4.19 23.99
N ALA A 330 12.62 -3.76 23.31
CA ALA A 330 11.31 -4.41 23.42
C ALA A 330 11.28 -5.78 22.75
N GLU A 331 10.39 -6.64 23.24
CA GLU A 331 10.20 -7.98 22.70
C GLU A 331 9.75 -7.92 21.24
N ARG A 332 10.34 -8.80 20.44
CA ARG A 332 9.95 -9.05 19.04
C ARG A 332 9.25 -10.39 18.93
N VAL A 333 8.22 -10.41 18.11
CA VAL A 333 7.54 -11.64 17.71
C VAL A 333 7.70 -11.75 16.19
N GLY A 334 8.39 -12.77 15.74
CA GLY A 334 8.85 -12.82 14.36
C GLY A 334 9.78 -11.65 14.02
N PRO A 335 9.61 -11.01 12.84
CA PRO A 335 10.47 -9.89 12.43
C PRO A 335 10.11 -8.54 13.07
N TYR A 336 8.95 -8.42 13.73
CA TYR A 336 8.40 -7.15 14.18
C TYR A 336 8.36 -7.02 15.71
N ILE A 337 8.11 -5.81 16.20
CA ILE A 337 7.83 -5.55 17.61
C ILE A 337 6.49 -6.18 17.96
N GLY A 338 6.43 -6.93 19.08
CA GLY A 338 5.24 -7.63 19.52
C GLY A 338 4.15 -6.68 20.01
N ASP A 339 2.90 -7.09 19.85
CA ASP A 339 1.71 -6.32 20.24
C ASP A 339 1.68 -6.03 21.74
N GLN A 340 2.24 -6.92 22.57
CA GLN A 340 2.35 -6.72 24.02
C GLN A 340 3.27 -5.54 24.38
N ALA A 341 4.35 -5.34 23.60
CA ALA A 341 5.24 -4.19 23.79
C ALA A 341 4.50 -2.88 23.43
N VAL A 342 3.66 -2.92 22.39
CA VAL A 342 2.80 -1.80 22.01
C VAL A 342 1.78 -1.50 23.09
N ALA A 343 1.11 -2.51 23.66
CA ALA A 343 0.19 -2.36 24.79
C ALA A 343 0.88 -1.69 26.00
N THR A 344 2.09 -2.13 26.31
CA THR A 344 2.89 -1.55 27.42
C THR A 344 3.18 -0.07 27.18
N LYS A 345 3.53 0.33 25.96
CA LYS A 345 3.76 1.73 25.60
C LYS A 345 2.48 2.56 25.74
N VAL A 346 1.35 2.06 25.26
CA VAL A 346 0.03 2.74 25.37
C VAL A 346 -0.37 2.90 26.83
N LYS A 347 -0.23 1.85 27.65
CA LYS A 347 -0.51 1.91 29.11
C LYS A 347 0.34 2.97 29.81
N ALA A 348 1.63 3.09 29.44
CA ALA A 348 2.52 4.12 30.00
C ALA A 348 2.07 5.54 29.60
N LEU A 349 1.62 5.76 28.37
CA LEU A 349 1.07 7.05 27.94
C LEU A 349 -0.17 7.43 28.73
N LEU A 350 -1.11 6.49 28.89
CA LEU A 350 -2.35 6.70 29.65
C LEU A 350 -2.05 7.03 31.13
N ALA A 351 -1.09 6.32 31.74
CA ALA A 351 -0.74 6.48 33.15
C ALA A 351 -0.09 7.85 33.47
N THR A 352 0.54 8.49 32.49
CA THR A 352 1.26 9.76 32.67
C THR A 352 0.50 10.98 32.17
N ALA A 353 -0.67 10.79 31.55
CA ALA A 353 -1.42 11.87 30.94
C ALA A 353 -2.13 12.75 31.96
N THR A 354 -1.92 14.05 31.86
CA THR A 354 -2.63 15.08 32.65
C THR A 354 -3.78 15.70 31.88
N GLU A 355 -3.76 15.62 30.58
CA GLU A 355 -4.73 16.15 29.60
C GLU A 355 -5.47 15.02 28.87
N PRO A 356 -6.63 15.29 28.26
CA PRO A 356 -7.32 14.30 27.45
C PRO A 356 -6.42 13.81 26.31
N LEU A 357 -6.36 12.48 26.09
CA LEU A 357 -5.54 11.85 25.07
C LEU A 357 -6.37 11.33 23.92
N PHE A 358 -5.89 11.58 22.70
CA PHE A 358 -6.21 10.80 21.52
C PHE A 358 -4.98 10.00 21.10
N ILE A 359 -5.04 8.69 21.32
CA ILE A 359 -3.97 7.76 20.92
C ILE A 359 -4.45 6.97 19.72
N PHE A 360 -3.73 7.10 18.60
CA PHE A 360 -3.93 6.30 17.40
C PHE A 360 -2.79 5.29 17.26
N VAL A 361 -3.11 4.01 17.40
CA VAL A 361 -2.14 2.92 17.36
C VAL A 361 -2.23 2.21 16.02
N ILE A 362 -1.08 1.95 15.40
CA ILE A 362 -0.95 1.10 14.22
C ILE A 362 -0.01 -0.04 14.61
N THR A 363 -0.53 -1.26 14.72
CA THR A 363 0.31 -2.40 15.07
C THR A 363 1.12 -2.91 13.88
N MET A 364 2.00 -3.87 14.09
CA MET A 364 2.90 -4.39 13.06
C MET A 364 3.15 -5.89 13.15
N GLU A 365 2.82 -6.54 14.27
CA GLU A 365 3.21 -7.92 14.53
C GLU A 365 2.71 -8.89 13.47
N ASN A 366 1.47 -8.72 13.01
CA ASN A 366 0.83 -9.62 12.05
C ASN A 366 1.10 -9.29 10.57
N HIS A 367 2.11 -8.44 10.30
CA HIS A 367 2.48 -8.04 8.94
C HIS A 367 3.23 -9.16 8.20
N GLY A 368 2.80 -9.50 6.98
CA GLY A 368 3.51 -10.45 6.13
C GLY A 368 4.98 -10.08 5.81
N PRO A 369 5.75 -10.99 5.23
CA PRO A 369 5.36 -12.30 4.70
C PRO A 369 5.41 -13.42 5.75
N LEU A 370 4.26 -14.00 6.08
CA LEU A 370 4.13 -15.01 7.14
C LEU A 370 4.82 -16.35 6.80
N HIS A 371 4.95 -16.68 5.52
CA HIS A 371 5.63 -17.92 5.05
C HIS A 371 7.13 -17.99 5.37
N LEU A 372 7.72 -16.88 5.85
CA LEU A 372 9.13 -16.89 6.29
C LEU A 372 9.28 -17.33 7.75
N GLU A 373 8.18 -17.39 8.48
CA GLU A 373 8.17 -17.93 9.82
C GLU A 373 7.78 -19.42 9.78
N LYS A 374 8.22 -20.14 10.81
CA LYS A 374 7.87 -21.57 10.93
C LYS A 374 6.71 -21.73 11.90
N ALA A 375 5.73 -22.52 11.47
CA ALA A 375 4.70 -23.05 12.36
C ALA A 375 5.28 -24.24 13.13
N GLU A 376 5.11 -24.23 14.44
CA GLU A 376 5.52 -25.35 15.31
C GLU A 376 4.32 -26.26 15.63
N ALA A 377 4.60 -27.50 16.04
CA ALA A 377 3.53 -28.41 16.44
C ALA A 377 2.69 -27.86 17.63
N ALA A 378 3.33 -27.10 18.52
CA ALA A 378 2.66 -26.43 19.63
C ALA A 378 1.68 -25.35 19.14
N ASP A 379 2.04 -24.59 18.08
CA ASP A 379 1.16 -23.59 17.48
C ASP A 379 -0.09 -24.23 16.89
N SER A 380 0.09 -25.34 16.15
CA SER A 380 -1.04 -26.09 15.58
C SER A 380 -1.97 -26.63 16.68
N ALA A 381 -1.41 -27.21 17.76
CA ALA A 381 -2.21 -27.69 18.90
C ALA A 381 -2.96 -26.55 19.62
N ALA A 382 -2.36 -25.35 19.69
CA ALA A 382 -2.96 -24.19 20.31
C ALA A 382 -4.03 -23.51 19.44
N CYS A 383 -3.91 -23.60 18.10
CA CYS A 383 -4.78 -22.87 17.18
C CYS A 383 -5.98 -23.67 16.68
N TYR A 384 -5.92 -25.01 16.67
CA TYR A 384 -6.95 -25.81 16.02
C TYR A 384 -7.57 -26.86 16.93
N THR A 385 -8.84 -27.15 16.68
CA THR A 385 -9.60 -28.28 17.27
C THR A 385 -9.43 -29.56 16.45
N SER A 386 -9.13 -29.43 15.17
CA SER A 386 -8.83 -30.50 14.22
C SER A 386 -7.67 -30.10 13.33
N ALA A 387 -6.92 -31.05 12.80
CA ALA A 387 -5.79 -30.74 11.95
C ALA A 387 -6.16 -29.80 10.81
N PRO A 388 -5.40 -28.73 10.57
CA PRO A 388 -5.63 -27.82 9.44
C PRO A 388 -5.39 -28.56 8.12
N PRO A 389 -5.96 -28.04 7.00
CA PRO A 389 -5.65 -28.57 5.68
C PRO A 389 -4.13 -28.52 5.40
N PRO A 390 -3.59 -29.45 4.60
CA PRO A 390 -2.18 -29.40 4.21
C PRO A 390 -1.82 -28.07 3.53
N GLY A 391 -0.63 -27.53 3.84
CA GLY A 391 -0.16 -26.26 3.28
C GLY A 391 -0.70 -24.99 3.96
N CYS A 392 -1.26 -25.11 5.16
CA CYS A 392 -1.78 -23.99 5.97
C CYS A 392 -0.78 -23.50 7.03
N ASP A 393 0.51 -23.64 6.82
CA ASP A 393 1.53 -23.17 7.76
C ASP A 393 1.44 -21.65 7.95
N ASP A 394 1.22 -20.90 6.87
CA ASP A 394 1.03 -19.45 6.92
C ASP A 394 -0.21 -19.05 7.76
N LEU A 395 -1.30 -19.81 7.66
CA LEU A 395 -2.47 -19.62 8.51
C LEU A 395 -2.14 -19.88 9.97
N THR A 396 -1.35 -20.90 10.27
CA THR A 396 -0.95 -21.21 11.66
C THR A 396 -0.11 -20.09 12.26
N VAL A 397 0.85 -19.57 11.50
CA VAL A 397 1.65 -18.39 11.90
C VAL A 397 0.74 -17.17 12.12
N TYR A 398 -0.18 -16.91 11.17
CA TYR A 398 -1.16 -15.84 11.29
C TYR A 398 -1.97 -15.94 12.59
N LEU A 399 -2.50 -17.14 12.91
CA LEU A 399 -3.28 -17.37 14.11
C LEU A 399 -2.49 -17.17 15.41
N ARG A 400 -1.20 -17.50 15.40
CA ARG A 400 -0.30 -17.22 16.52
C ARG A 400 -0.19 -15.72 16.80
N HIS A 401 0.00 -14.90 15.77
CA HIS A 401 0.04 -13.44 15.90
C HIS A 401 -1.32 -12.86 16.24
N LEU A 402 -2.39 -13.38 15.63
CA LEU A 402 -3.75 -12.94 15.92
C LEU A 402 -4.14 -13.15 17.38
N LYS A 403 -3.68 -14.24 18.02
CA LYS A 403 -3.83 -14.50 19.44
C LYS A 403 -3.15 -13.42 20.29
N ASN A 404 -2.00 -12.91 19.86
CA ASN A 404 -1.30 -11.82 20.53
C ASN A 404 -2.07 -10.50 20.41
N ALA A 405 -2.66 -10.23 19.24
CA ALA A 405 -3.53 -9.07 19.05
C ALA A 405 -4.78 -9.15 19.95
N ASP A 406 -5.41 -10.32 20.08
CA ASP A 406 -6.53 -10.56 20.98
C ASP A 406 -6.13 -10.33 22.45
N ARG A 407 -4.98 -10.84 22.85
CA ARG A 407 -4.43 -10.58 24.19
C ARG A 407 -4.16 -9.10 24.45
N MET A 408 -3.56 -8.37 23.49
CA MET A 408 -3.37 -6.92 23.56
C MET A 408 -4.70 -6.20 23.77
N MET A 409 -5.74 -6.62 23.06
CA MET A 409 -7.09 -6.08 23.17
C MET A 409 -7.62 -6.20 24.61
N GLY A 410 -7.51 -7.38 25.21
CA GLY A 410 -7.91 -7.64 26.62
C GLY A 410 -7.10 -6.81 27.62
N GLU A 411 -5.79 -6.69 27.42
CA GLU A 411 -4.93 -5.90 28.29
C GLU A 411 -5.27 -4.40 28.26
N LEU A 412 -5.49 -3.86 27.05
CA LEU A 412 -5.88 -2.44 26.88
C LEU A 412 -7.27 -2.19 27.46
N ARG A 413 -8.24 -3.08 27.20
CA ARG A 413 -9.57 -3.00 27.81
C ARG A 413 -9.49 -2.94 29.32
N SER A 414 -8.80 -3.88 29.94
CA SER A 414 -8.65 -3.94 31.40
C SER A 414 -7.94 -2.70 31.97
N CYS A 415 -6.96 -2.15 31.23
CA CYS A 415 -6.31 -0.91 31.63
C CYS A 415 -7.30 0.28 31.61
N LEU A 416 -8.14 0.37 30.57
CA LEU A 416 -9.11 1.46 30.43
C LEU A 416 -10.25 1.36 31.47
N GLU A 417 -10.63 0.16 31.88
CA GLU A 417 -11.62 -0.04 32.97
C GLU A 417 -11.14 0.49 34.32
N LEU A 418 -9.83 0.41 34.58
CA LEU A 418 -9.20 0.90 35.80
C LEU A 418 -8.72 2.34 35.69
N HIS A 419 -8.88 2.96 34.50
CA HIS A 419 -8.40 4.30 34.26
C HIS A 419 -9.29 5.36 34.95
N LEU A 420 -8.64 6.36 35.54
CA LEU A 420 -9.35 7.39 36.33
C LEU A 420 -10.26 8.28 35.50
N ARG A 421 -9.87 8.54 34.24
CA ARG A 421 -10.65 9.34 33.32
C ARG A 421 -11.54 8.42 32.46
N PRO A 422 -12.77 8.83 32.13
CA PRO A 422 -13.57 8.08 31.15
C PRO A 422 -12.78 7.82 29.89
N ALA A 423 -12.88 6.63 29.33
CA ALA A 423 -12.13 6.26 28.12
C ALA A 423 -13.02 5.52 27.11
N ARG A 424 -12.63 5.59 25.83
CA ARG A 424 -13.27 4.85 24.74
C ARG A 424 -12.22 4.10 23.96
N LEU A 425 -12.49 2.82 23.67
CA LEU A 425 -11.68 1.97 22.81
C LEU A 425 -12.39 1.77 21.47
N CYS A 426 -11.68 2.03 20.38
CA CYS A 426 -12.08 1.64 19.05
C CYS A 426 -11.01 0.68 18.48
N TRP A 427 -11.42 -0.50 18.03
CA TRP A 427 -10.53 -1.50 17.46
C TRP A 427 -11.01 -1.92 16.08
N TYR A 428 -10.14 -1.92 15.09
CA TYR A 428 -10.46 -2.38 13.75
C TYR A 428 -9.25 -2.96 13.03
N GLY A 429 -9.48 -3.84 12.06
CA GLY A 429 -8.45 -4.32 11.14
C GLY A 429 -8.35 -3.43 9.91
N ASP A 430 -7.15 -3.23 9.40
CA ASP A 430 -6.89 -2.38 8.23
C ASP A 430 -7.16 -3.10 6.89
N HIS A 431 -6.91 -4.39 6.82
CA HIS A 431 -7.14 -5.27 5.68
C HIS A 431 -7.08 -6.75 6.11
N VAL A 432 -7.34 -7.67 5.20
CA VAL A 432 -7.10 -9.11 5.41
C VAL A 432 -5.63 -9.45 5.15
N PRO A 433 -5.07 -10.53 5.73
CA PRO A 433 -3.71 -11.00 5.41
C PRO A 433 -3.61 -11.46 3.95
N ILE A 434 -2.41 -11.35 3.37
CA ILE A 434 -2.04 -11.81 2.02
C ILE A 434 -1.13 -13.04 2.08
#